data_0fe71bfb6dad8bb0e0e2e1803f81ae35
#
_entry.id   0fe71bfb6dad8bb0e0e2e1803f81ae35
#
_cell.length_a   1.000
_cell.length_b   1.000
_cell.length_c   1.000
_cell.angle_alpha   90.00
_cell.angle_beta   90.00
_cell.angle_gamma   90.00
#
_symmetry.space_group_name_H-M   'P 1'
#
loop_
_entity.id
_entity.type
_entity.pdbx_description
1 polymer ?
#
loop_
_entity_poly.entity_id
_entity_poly.type
_entity_poly.pdbx_seq_one_letter_code
_entity_poly.pdbx_strand_id
1 'polypeptide(L)'
;MGDFMINKYLSELLDYAVENEMIEKVDEIYAVNRVLNLIGGDSFEREEYEKHNNIEEILSGILDFAYEKGKLEMNTTTYRDILSADIMDIFTPIPSVLYNKFFEKYNRSPKEATDYFYSLSKNNNYIMTERINKNIIWKTNIENYGDIDLSINLSKPEKDPKEIALAKTAKQSGYPKCLLCKENMGYEGNASHPPRANHRIIPVTLSDEQWYLQYSPYGYFNEHCILLKGEHEPMAVTRKTFERLIGFVDKYPHYFMGSNAGLPVVGGSILSHDHYQGGNYEFPCAKADFRFKVKFEGFDDIEAGVVNWILSTIRIIGEDKERVIELASRINDAWTDFTSEENDILAFTDAPHNAITPIARKRNGKFEMDLILRNNRTSEEHPYGIFHAHEEYHYIKKENIGLIEAMGLAVLPPRLTTQFGELTDEIKENIGQVFGKILENCAVFKNNEVGNKGILDFVKTVK
;
A
#
# COMPACT_ATOMS: atom_id res chain seq x y z
N MET A 1 -20.59 -29.98 -13.87
CA MET A 1 -19.28 -30.27 -14.52
C MET A 1 -18.95 -31.73 -14.21
N GLY A 2 -18.62 -32.59 -15.21
CA GLY A 2 -18.33 -34.02 -14.92
C GLY A 2 -16.99 -34.21 -14.19
N ASP A 3 -16.85 -35.29 -13.44
CA ASP A 3 -15.63 -35.62 -12.67
C ASP A 3 -14.34 -35.63 -13.54
N PHE A 4 -14.47 -35.92 -14.83
CA PHE A 4 -13.37 -35.83 -15.79
C PHE A 4 -12.86 -34.40 -16.01
N MET A 5 -13.73 -33.39 -16.04
CA MET A 5 -13.32 -32.00 -16.22
C MET A 5 -12.58 -31.44 -14.99
N ILE A 6 -13.01 -31.80 -13.76
CA ILE A 6 -12.35 -31.33 -12.56
C ILE A 6 -10.93 -31.88 -12.43
N ASN A 7 -10.71 -33.13 -12.87
CA ASN A 7 -9.40 -33.76 -12.83
C ASN A 7 -8.35 -33.02 -13.68
N LYS A 8 -8.76 -32.40 -14.80
CA LYS A 8 -7.88 -31.55 -15.62
C LYS A 8 -7.43 -30.30 -14.86
N TYR A 9 -8.37 -29.57 -14.24
CA TYR A 9 -8.04 -28.40 -13.43
C TYR A 9 -7.17 -28.75 -12.22
N LEU A 10 -7.44 -29.85 -11.56
CA LEU A 10 -6.61 -30.31 -10.43
C LEU A 10 -5.21 -30.74 -10.87
N SER A 11 -5.10 -31.42 -12.02
CA SER A 11 -3.79 -31.79 -12.59
C SER A 11 -2.96 -30.56 -12.90
N GLU A 12 -3.59 -29.54 -13.51
CA GLU A 12 -2.91 -28.29 -13.83
C GLU A 12 -2.54 -27.50 -12.59
N LEU A 13 -3.42 -27.45 -11.56
CA LEU A 13 -3.13 -26.75 -10.30
C LEU A 13 -1.94 -27.38 -9.57
N LEU A 14 -1.82 -28.72 -9.58
CA LEU A 14 -0.68 -29.43 -9.00
C LEU A 14 0.63 -29.09 -9.72
N ASP A 15 0.61 -29.14 -11.06
CA ASP A 15 1.80 -28.79 -11.86
C ASP A 15 2.18 -27.32 -11.66
N TYR A 16 1.20 -26.42 -11.64
CA TYR A 16 1.40 -25.01 -11.34
C TYR A 16 2.09 -24.80 -9.98
N ALA A 17 1.61 -25.49 -8.95
CA ALA A 17 2.16 -25.34 -7.60
C ALA A 17 3.61 -25.85 -7.49
N VAL A 18 3.94 -26.95 -8.19
CA VAL A 18 5.32 -27.49 -8.25
C VAL A 18 6.22 -26.61 -9.11
N GLU A 19 5.78 -26.17 -10.29
CA GLU A 19 6.53 -25.28 -11.19
C GLU A 19 6.89 -23.95 -10.52
N ASN A 20 6.01 -23.45 -9.63
CA ASN A 20 6.21 -22.19 -8.89
C ASN A 20 6.85 -22.39 -7.51
N GLU A 21 7.44 -23.55 -7.23
CA GLU A 21 8.13 -23.88 -5.97
C GLU A 21 7.29 -23.64 -4.69
N MET A 22 5.97 -23.77 -4.81
CA MET A 22 5.04 -23.61 -3.68
C MET A 22 4.99 -24.88 -2.82
N ILE A 23 5.01 -26.05 -3.48
CA ILE A 23 5.10 -27.38 -2.85
C ILE A 23 6.16 -28.22 -3.56
N GLU A 24 6.63 -29.28 -2.89
CA GLU A 24 7.45 -30.31 -3.50
C GLU A 24 6.55 -31.36 -4.20
N LYS A 25 7.09 -32.04 -5.21
CA LYS A 25 6.35 -33.09 -5.93
C LYS A 25 5.81 -34.20 -5.02
N VAL A 26 6.49 -34.49 -3.93
CA VAL A 26 6.06 -35.49 -2.94
C VAL A 26 4.76 -35.08 -2.21
N ASP A 27 4.43 -33.80 -2.19
CA ASP A 27 3.25 -33.25 -1.50
C ASP A 27 1.97 -33.30 -2.35
N GLU A 28 2.06 -33.64 -3.65
CA GLU A 28 0.92 -33.58 -4.59
C GLU A 28 -0.31 -34.37 -4.10
N ILE A 29 -0.08 -35.63 -3.63
CA ILE A 29 -1.20 -36.48 -3.15
C ILE A 29 -1.87 -35.86 -1.92
N TYR A 30 -1.08 -35.34 -0.99
CA TYR A 30 -1.62 -34.68 0.18
C TYR A 30 -2.42 -33.45 -0.22
N ALA A 31 -1.86 -32.60 -1.09
CA ALA A 31 -2.49 -31.37 -1.54
C ALA A 31 -3.81 -31.63 -2.28
N VAL A 32 -3.83 -32.54 -3.27
CA VAL A 32 -5.05 -32.83 -4.02
C VAL A 32 -6.16 -33.39 -3.13
N ASN A 33 -5.84 -34.27 -2.18
CA ASN A 33 -6.82 -34.80 -1.22
C ASN A 33 -7.41 -33.69 -0.33
N ARG A 34 -6.61 -32.70 0.05
CA ARG A 34 -7.09 -31.52 0.79
C ARG A 34 -8.01 -30.65 -0.07
N VAL A 35 -7.67 -30.42 -1.34
CA VAL A 35 -8.52 -29.70 -2.28
C VAL A 35 -9.86 -30.41 -2.49
N LEU A 36 -9.83 -31.74 -2.78
CA LEU A 36 -11.04 -32.55 -2.94
C LEU A 36 -11.99 -32.39 -1.76
N ASN A 37 -11.47 -32.41 -0.54
CA ASN A 37 -12.27 -32.24 0.67
C ASN A 37 -12.98 -30.87 0.72
N LEU A 38 -12.29 -29.79 0.30
CA LEU A 38 -12.87 -28.46 0.25
C LEU A 38 -13.96 -28.33 -0.82
N ILE A 39 -13.73 -28.90 -2.00
CA ILE A 39 -14.63 -28.72 -3.16
C ILE A 39 -15.71 -29.79 -3.26
N GLY A 40 -15.69 -30.82 -2.39
CA GLY A 40 -16.64 -31.94 -2.41
C GLY A 40 -16.42 -32.92 -3.55
N GLY A 41 -15.16 -33.14 -3.93
CA GLY A 41 -14.76 -34.18 -4.88
C GLY A 41 -14.56 -35.53 -4.19
N ASP A 42 -14.86 -36.61 -4.89
CA ASP A 42 -14.81 -37.97 -4.34
C ASP A 42 -13.51 -38.72 -4.71
N SER A 43 -12.89 -38.34 -5.84
CA SER A 43 -11.69 -39.02 -6.38
C SER A 43 -10.89 -38.05 -7.26
N PHE A 44 -9.64 -38.44 -7.54
CA PHE A 44 -8.75 -37.76 -8.47
C PHE A 44 -8.02 -38.78 -9.32
N GLU A 45 -8.01 -38.53 -10.64
CA GLU A 45 -7.11 -39.15 -11.60
C GLU A 45 -6.35 -38.06 -12.34
N ARG A 46 -5.05 -38.26 -12.52
CA ARG A 46 -4.22 -37.31 -13.27
C ARG A 46 -4.62 -37.36 -14.76
N GLU A 47 -4.95 -36.21 -15.32
CA GLU A 47 -5.42 -36.06 -16.70
C GLU A 47 -4.51 -35.12 -17.49
N GLU A 48 -4.43 -35.35 -18.81
CA GLU A 48 -3.87 -34.35 -19.73
C GLU A 48 -4.80 -33.15 -19.86
N TYR A 49 -4.24 -31.94 -19.89
CA TYR A 49 -5.00 -30.69 -19.96
C TYR A 49 -4.37 -29.74 -20.98
N GLU A 50 -5.19 -28.80 -21.45
CA GLU A 50 -4.72 -27.62 -22.16
C GLU A 50 -4.38 -26.56 -21.12
N LYS A 51 -3.14 -26.02 -21.16
CA LYS A 51 -2.66 -25.04 -20.18
C LYS A 51 -3.46 -23.75 -20.24
N HIS A 52 -3.99 -23.32 -19.13
CA HIS A 52 -4.64 -22.02 -18.99
C HIS A 52 -3.61 -20.89 -18.89
N ASN A 53 -4.05 -19.63 -19.17
CA ASN A 53 -3.14 -18.51 -19.22
C ASN A 53 -2.67 -18.06 -17.82
N ASN A 54 -3.50 -18.29 -16.79
CA ASN A 54 -3.24 -17.81 -15.43
C ASN A 54 -3.97 -18.65 -14.37
N ILE A 55 -3.57 -18.46 -13.12
CA ILE A 55 -4.12 -19.18 -11.97
C ILE A 55 -5.62 -18.89 -11.74
N GLU A 56 -6.13 -17.70 -12.07
CA GLU A 56 -7.54 -17.35 -11.88
C GLU A 56 -8.44 -18.19 -12.78
N GLU A 57 -8.01 -18.53 -14.00
CA GLU A 57 -8.76 -19.41 -14.91
C GLU A 57 -8.83 -20.85 -14.36
N ILE A 58 -7.73 -21.38 -13.85
CA ILE A 58 -7.69 -22.71 -13.21
C ILE A 58 -8.64 -22.73 -12.01
N LEU A 59 -8.51 -21.77 -11.11
CA LEU A 59 -9.34 -21.64 -9.91
C LEU A 59 -10.82 -21.46 -10.27
N SER A 60 -11.14 -20.70 -11.33
CA SER A 60 -12.55 -20.51 -11.75
C SER A 60 -13.24 -21.83 -12.06
N GLY A 61 -12.58 -22.73 -12.80
CA GLY A 61 -13.13 -24.06 -13.09
C GLY A 61 -13.33 -24.91 -11.83
N ILE A 62 -12.40 -24.84 -10.88
CA ILE A 62 -12.49 -25.56 -9.59
C ILE A 62 -13.64 -24.99 -8.74
N LEU A 63 -13.81 -23.67 -8.69
CA LEU A 63 -14.87 -23.00 -7.95
C LEU A 63 -16.26 -23.27 -8.54
N ASP A 64 -16.38 -23.38 -9.88
CA ASP A 64 -17.64 -23.75 -10.54
C ASP A 64 -18.06 -25.16 -10.14
N PHE A 65 -17.11 -26.11 -10.13
CA PHE A 65 -17.39 -27.46 -9.63
C PHE A 65 -17.81 -27.47 -8.15
N ALA A 66 -17.10 -26.72 -7.29
CA ALA A 66 -17.43 -26.60 -5.87
C ALA A 66 -18.84 -26.02 -5.66
N TYR A 67 -19.26 -25.07 -6.49
CA TYR A 67 -20.60 -24.50 -6.46
C TYR A 67 -21.67 -25.55 -6.84
N GLU A 68 -21.44 -26.34 -7.89
CA GLU A 68 -22.33 -27.44 -8.29
C GLU A 68 -22.46 -28.52 -7.21
N LYS A 69 -21.37 -28.76 -6.44
CA LYS A 69 -21.37 -29.70 -5.29
C LYS A 69 -21.94 -29.08 -4.00
N GLY A 70 -22.42 -27.82 -4.03
CA GLY A 70 -23.01 -27.13 -2.88
C GLY A 70 -22.00 -26.76 -1.78
N LYS A 71 -20.71 -26.57 -2.15
CA LYS A 71 -19.64 -26.17 -1.24
C LYS A 71 -19.45 -24.66 -1.15
N LEU A 72 -20.05 -23.89 -2.05
CA LEU A 72 -20.16 -22.44 -1.97
C LEU A 72 -21.55 -22.05 -1.47
N GLU A 73 -21.61 -21.28 -0.38
CA GLU A 73 -22.88 -20.79 0.18
C GLU A 73 -23.63 -19.89 -0.83
N MET A 74 -22.87 -19.03 -1.51
CA MET A 74 -23.37 -18.19 -2.61
C MET A 74 -22.33 -18.10 -3.72
N ASN A 75 -22.77 -18.05 -4.98
CA ASN A 75 -21.89 -17.88 -6.13
C ASN A 75 -21.62 -16.38 -6.38
N THR A 76 -20.99 -15.71 -5.41
CA THR A 76 -20.60 -14.30 -5.47
C THR A 76 -19.08 -14.15 -5.36
N THR A 77 -18.57 -13.00 -5.74
CA THR A 77 -17.14 -12.74 -5.71
C THR A 77 -16.52 -12.99 -4.33
N THR A 78 -17.19 -12.54 -3.26
CA THR A 78 -16.67 -12.70 -1.88
C THR A 78 -16.53 -14.18 -1.48
N TYR A 79 -17.55 -15.01 -1.72
CA TYR A 79 -17.48 -16.45 -1.35
C TYR A 79 -16.53 -17.23 -2.24
N ARG A 80 -16.45 -16.88 -3.53
CA ARG A 80 -15.43 -17.43 -4.45
C ARG A 80 -14.02 -17.07 -4.00
N ASP A 81 -13.80 -15.84 -3.57
CA ASP A 81 -12.49 -15.40 -3.06
C ASP A 81 -12.10 -16.12 -1.77
N ILE A 82 -13.05 -16.37 -0.86
CA ILE A 82 -12.81 -17.14 0.37
C ILE A 82 -12.36 -18.56 0.01
N LEU A 83 -13.15 -19.30 -0.77
CA LEU A 83 -12.79 -20.67 -1.14
C LEU A 83 -11.51 -20.73 -1.99
N SER A 84 -11.28 -19.76 -2.86
CA SER A 84 -10.03 -19.64 -3.62
C SER A 84 -8.82 -19.49 -2.69
N ALA A 85 -8.93 -18.62 -1.67
CA ALA A 85 -7.87 -18.43 -0.69
C ALA A 85 -7.61 -19.70 0.13
N ASP A 86 -8.64 -20.44 0.52
CA ASP A 86 -8.53 -21.71 1.26
C ASP A 86 -7.86 -22.79 0.41
N ILE A 87 -8.21 -22.86 -0.89
CA ILE A 87 -7.56 -23.80 -1.84
C ILE A 87 -6.07 -23.43 -1.95
N MET A 88 -5.75 -22.15 -2.16
CA MET A 88 -4.36 -21.72 -2.35
C MET A 88 -3.53 -21.76 -1.06
N ASP A 89 -4.15 -21.74 0.11
CA ASP A 89 -3.47 -21.95 1.39
C ASP A 89 -2.84 -23.34 1.48
N ILE A 90 -3.49 -24.37 0.91
CA ILE A 90 -2.96 -25.75 0.87
C ILE A 90 -1.59 -25.81 0.19
N PHE A 91 -1.37 -24.96 -0.81
CA PHE A 91 -0.14 -24.89 -1.57
C PHE A 91 0.84 -23.82 -1.04
N THR A 92 0.43 -23.02 -0.07
CA THR A 92 1.24 -21.93 0.50
C THR A 92 2.06 -22.45 1.67
N PRO A 93 3.40 -22.30 1.69
CA PRO A 93 4.23 -22.74 2.80
C PRO A 93 3.73 -22.19 4.13
N ILE A 94 3.72 -23.03 5.18
CA ILE A 94 3.43 -22.56 6.54
C ILE A 94 4.50 -21.56 7.01
N PRO A 95 4.20 -20.67 7.98
CA PRO A 95 5.10 -19.59 8.37
C PRO A 95 6.51 -20.02 8.72
N SER A 96 6.70 -21.14 9.42
CA SER A 96 8.04 -21.63 9.79
C SER A 96 8.90 -22.04 8.59
N VAL A 97 8.30 -22.66 7.57
CA VAL A 97 8.98 -23.02 6.32
C VAL A 97 9.31 -21.77 5.50
N LEU A 98 8.34 -20.86 5.38
CA LEU A 98 8.52 -19.58 4.70
C LEU A 98 9.68 -18.78 5.33
N TYR A 99 9.70 -18.63 6.67
CA TYR A 99 10.73 -17.84 7.37
C TYR A 99 12.12 -18.43 7.13
N ASN A 100 12.28 -19.75 7.24
CA ASN A 100 13.55 -20.40 6.99
C ASN A 100 14.05 -20.11 5.56
N LYS A 101 13.20 -20.28 4.54
CA LYS A 101 13.55 -20.02 3.14
C LYS A 101 13.82 -18.53 2.87
N PHE A 102 13.02 -17.63 3.47
CA PHE A 102 13.22 -16.20 3.34
C PHE A 102 14.56 -15.75 3.93
N PHE A 103 14.88 -16.15 5.17
CA PHE A 103 16.11 -15.73 5.82
C PHE A 103 17.35 -16.41 5.26
N GLU A 104 17.25 -17.62 4.74
CA GLU A 104 18.32 -18.22 3.95
C GLU A 104 18.67 -17.37 2.74
N LYS A 105 17.66 -16.92 1.99
CA LYS A 105 17.85 -16.00 0.84
C LYS A 105 18.34 -14.63 1.28
N TYR A 106 17.81 -14.08 2.39
CA TYR A 106 18.22 -12.80 2.93
C TYR A 106 19.73 -12.76 3.28
N ASN A 107 20.27 -13.84 3.81
CA ASN A 107 21.70 -13.96 4.10
C ASN A 107 22.58 -13.88 2.84
N ARG A 108 22.03 -14.15 1.66
CA ARG A 108 22.72 -13.97 0.38
C ARG A 108 22.47 -12.57 -0.18
N SER A 109 21.22 -12.14 -0.19
CA SER A 109 20.81 -10.82 -0.66
C SER A 109 19.41 -10.47 -0.13
N PRO A 110 19.22 -9.26 0.47
CA PRO A 110 17.88 -8.77 0.82
C PRO A 110 16.90 -8.80 -0.36
N LYS A 111 17.42 -8.50 -1.58
CA LYS A 111 16.60 -8.51 -2.79
C LYS A 111 16.13 -9.92 -3.16
N GLU A 112 16.98 -10.94 -3.09
CA GLU A 112 16.57 -12.32 -3.35
C GLU A 112 15.45 -12.78 -2.40
N ALA A 113 15.50 -12.36 -1.14
CA ALA A 113 14.47 -12.70 -0.16
C ALA A 113 13.13 -12.03 -0.47
N THR A 114 13.15 -10.74 -0.81
CA THR A 114 11.93 -10.01 -1.17
C THR A 114 11.36 -10.47 -2.51
N ASP A 115 12.20 -10.76 -3.52
CA ASP A 115 11.79 -11.33 -4.81
C ASP A 115 11.06 -12.67 -4.61
N TYR A 116 11.61 -13.55 -3.76
CA TYR A 116 10.97 -14.82 -3.41
C TYR A 116 9.61 -14.61 -2.75
N PHE A 117 9.53 -13.75 -1.75
CA PHE A 117 8.29 -13.52 -1.01
C PHE A 117 7.24 -12.82 -1.88
N TYR A 118 7.65 -11.90 -2.75
CA TYR A 118 6.75 -11.24 -3.71
C TYR A 118 6.22 -12.24 -4.75
N SER A 119 7.10 -13.09 -5.30
CA SER A 119 6.70 -14.14 -6.23
C SER A 119 5.72 -15.13 -5.58
N LEU A 120 6.01 -15.58 -4.37
CA LEU A 120 5.09 -16.44 -3.61
C LEU A 120 3.71 -15.76 -3.43
N SER A 121 3.70 -14.48 -3.05
CA SER A 121 2.46 -13.72 -2.82
C SER A 121 1.62 -13.52 -4.09
N LYS A 122 2.25 -13.56 -5.28
CA LYS A 122 1.55 -13.59 -6.58
C LYS A 122 1.10 -15.00 -6.92
N ASN A 123 2.00 -15.98 -6.81
CA ASN A 123 1.75 -17.34 -7.24
C ASN A 123 0.67 -18.03 -6.39
N ASN A 124 0.56 -17.70 -5.11
CA ASN A 124 -0.52 -18.18 -4.25
C ASN A 124 -1.83 -17.35 -4.38
N ASN A 125 -1.91 -16.47 -5.38
CA ASN A 125 -3.08 -15.63 -5.66
C ASN A 125 -3.51 -14.71 -4.50
N TYR A 126 -2.62 -14.43 -3.53
CA TYR A 126 -2.88 -13.41 -2.52
C TYR A 126 -2.86 -12.00 -3.15
N ILE A 127 -1.89 -11.75 -4.03
CA ILE A 127 -1.89 -10.61 -4.95
C ILE A 127 -2.62 -11.06 -6.21
N MET A 128 -3.86 -10.64 -6.37
CA MET A 128 -4.72 -11.00 -7.50
C MET A 128 -4.29 -10.25 -8.76
N THR A 129 -3.20 -10.74 -9.39
CA THR A 129 -2.50 -10.05 -10.49
C THR A 129 -3.43 -9.75 -11.66
N GLU A 130 -4.34 -10.67 -12.02
CA GLU A 130 -5.27 -10.48 -13.13
C GLU A 130 -6.30 -9.36 -12.87
N ARG A 131 -6.66 -9.14 -11.61
CA ARG A 131 -7.50 -7.99 -11.22
C ARG A 131 -6.72 -6.69 -11.29
N ILE A 132 -5.47 -6.70 -10.85
CA ILE A 132 -4.58 -5.53 -10.89
C ILE A 132 -4.30 -5.12 -12.33
N ASN A 133 -4.11 -6.08 -13.24
CA ASN A 133 -3.89 -5.84 -14.67
C ASN A 133 -5.06 -5.13 -15.37
N LYS A 134 -6.25 -5.13 -14.77
CA LYS A 134 -7.42 -4.38 -15.28
C LYS A 134 -7.39 -2.90 -14.91
N ASN A 135 -6.50 -2.47 -14.02
CA ASN A 135 -6.38 -1.06 -13.64
C ASN A 135 -6.01 -0.22 -14.88
N ILE A 136 -6.62 0.96 -14.97
CA ILE A 136 -6.34 1.90 -16.06
C ILE A 136 -5.26 2.85 -15.57
N ILE A 137 -4.08 2.82 -16.20
CA ILE A 137 -2.89 3.54 -15.75
C ILE A 137 -2.47 4.51 -16.86
N TRP A 138 -2.13 5.75 -16.50
CA TRP A 138 -1.57 6.74 -17.41
C TRP A 138 -0.74 7.76 -16.64
N LYS A 139 -0.12 8.70 -17.37
CA LYS A 139 0.64 9.83 -16.83
C LYS A 139 0.07 11.13 -17.37
N THR A 140 0.15 12.18 -16.55
CA THR A 140 -0.18 13.54 -16.98
C THR A 140 0.95 14.47 -16.56
N ASN A 141 1.38 15.34 -17.45
CA ASN A 141 2.39 16.35 -17.15
C ASN A 141 1.75 17.55 -16.46
N ILE A 142 2.23 17.87 -15.27
CA ILE A 142 1.81 19.08 -14.53
C ILE A 142 2.88 20.15 -14.73
N GLU A 143 2.45 21.30 -15.23
CA GLU A 143 3.33 22.43 -15.51
C GLU A 143 4.22 22.76 -14.29
N ASN A 144 5.51 22.93 -14.50
CA ASN A 144 6.57 23.19 -13.52
C ASN A 144 6.94 22.02 -12.57
N TYR A 145 6.22 20.89 -12.57
CA TYR A 145 6.43 19.77 -11.64
C TYR A 145 6.74 18.44 -12.31
N GLY A 146 6.49 18.34 -13.63
CA GLY A 146 6.69 17.11 -14.41
C GLY A 146 5.52 16.15 -14.31
N ASP A 147 5.77 14.90 -14.70
CA ASP A 147 4.72 13.89 -14.79
C ASP A 147 4.27 13.41 -13.42
N ILE A 148 2.96 13.25 -13.24
CA ILE A 148 2.36 12.48 -12.15
C ILE A 148 1.80 11.17 -12.72
N ASP A 149 1.77 10.14 -11.88
CA ASP A 149 1.20 8.84 -12.23
C ASP A 149 -0.26 8.76 -11.77
N LEU A 150 -1.14 8.21 -12.61
CA LEU A 150 -2.55 8.06 -12.28
C LEU A 150 -3.00 6.62 -12.53
N SER A 151 -3.88 6.13 -11.66
CA SER A 151 -4.48 4.80 -11.77
C SER A 151 -5.93 4.84 -11.33
N ILE A 152 -6.86 4.39 -12.21
CA ILE A 152 -8.20 4.01 -11.76
C ILE A 152 -8.11 2.56 -11.29
N ASN A 153 -8.31 2.36 -10.00
CA ASN A 153 -8.16 1.06 -9.39
C ASN A 153 -9.44 0.23 -9.53
N LEU A 154 -9.37 -0.80 -10.37
CA LEU A 154 -10.45 -1.76 -10.62
C LEU A 154 -10.22 -3.10 -9.89
N SER A 155 -9.11 -3.25 -9.16
CA SER A 155 -8.74 -4.50 -8.48
C SER A 155 -9.61 -4.80 -7.24
N LYS A 156 -10.27 -3.78 -6.68
CA LYS A 156 -11.19 -3.95 -5.55
C LYS A 156 -12.60 -4.20 -6.09
N PRO A 157 -13.13 -5.44 -6.00
CA PRO A 157 -14.45 -5.75 -6.49
C PRO A 157 -15.53 -4.96 -5.73
N GLU A 158 -16.57 -4.55 -6.46
CA GLU A 158 -17.79 -4.03 -5.84
C GLU A 158 -18.52 -5.17 -5.15
N LYS A 159 -18.97 -4.94 -3.92
CA LYS A 159 -19.75 -5.94 -3.17
C LYS A 159 -21.17 -6.01 -3.69
N ASP A 160 -21.70 -7.25 -3.82
CA ASP A 160 -23.10 -7.48 -4.11
C ASP A 160 -23.99 -6.82 -3.02
N PRO A 161 -25.09 -6.13 -3.38
CA PRO A 161 -26.01 -5.53 -2.40
C PRO A 161 -26.51 -6.51 -1.32
N LYS A 162 -26.68 -7.80 -1.66
CA LYS A 162 -27.06 -8.85 -0.71
C LYS A 162 -25.94 -9.12 0.30
N GLU A 163 -24.68 -9.15 -0.16
CA GLU A 163 -23.52 -9.30 0.73
C GLU A 163 -23.37 -8.10 1.66
N ILE A 164 -23.61 -6.88 1.16
CA ILE A 164 -23.60 -5.67 2.01
C ILE A 164 -24.66 -5.78 3.12
N ALA A 165 -25.85 -6.28 2.79
CA ALA A 165 -26.92 -6.48 3.77
C ALA A 165 -26.55 -7.55 4.82
N LEU A 166 -25.96 -8.68 4.40
CA LEU A 166 -25.49 -9.74 5.29
C LEU A 166 -24.32 -9.26 6.18
N ALA A 167 -23.39 -8.52 5.62
CA ALA A 167 -22.26 -7.96 6.39
C ALA A 167 -22.71 -7.02 7.52
N LYS A 168 -23.83 -6.26 7.33
CA LYS A 168 -24.41 -5.38 8.35
C LYS A 168 -25.01 -6.16 9.53
N THR A 169 -25.49 -7.36 9.29
CA THR A 169 -26.13 -8.23 10.31
C THR A 169 -25.16 -9.26 10.89
N ALA A 170 -24.00 -9.46 10.29
CA ALA A 170 -22.99 -10.41 10.74
C ALA A 170 -22.43 -10.01 12.11
N LYS A 171 -22.36 -10.98 13.03
CA LYS A 171 -21.73 -10.79 14.33
C LYS A 171 -20.24 -10.53 14.15
N GLN A 172 -19.79 -9.35 14.52
CA GLN A 172 -18.35 -9.02 14.50
C GLN A 172 -17.65 -9.75 15.65
N SER A 173 -16.68 -10.59 15.34
CA SER A 173 -15.93 -11.37 16.33
C SER A 173 -14.90 -10.54 17.11
N GLY A 174 -14.49 -9.36 16.59
CA GLY A 174 -13.35 -8.61 17.10
C GLY A 174 -12.00 -9.30 16.89
N TYR A 175 -11.95 -10.35 16.08
CA TYR A 175 -10.75 -11.09 15.70
C TYR A 175 -10.77 -11.40 14.18
N PRO A 176 -9.74 -10.98 13.44
CA PRO A 176 -8.70 -10.00 13.81
C PRO A 176 -9.30 -8.62 14.15
N LYS A 177 -8.61 -7.81 15.00
CA LYS A 177 -9.10 -6.48 15.40
C LYS A 177 -9.22 -5.50 14.23
N CYS A 178 -8.30 -5.57 13.26
CA CYS A 178 -8.34 -4.78 12.03
C CYS A 178 -7.62 -5.51 10.88
N LEU A 179 -7.67 -4.94 9.67
CA LEU A 179 -7.07 -5.51 8.46
C LEU A 179 -5.53 -5.58 8.48
N LEU A 180 -4.88 -4.90 9.42
CA LEU A 180 -3.41 -4.85 9.56
C LEU A 180 -2.90 -5.67 10.76
N CYS A 181 -3.76 -6.34 11.52
CA CYS A 181 -3.31 -7.20 12.61
C CYS A 181 -2.61 -8.47 12.06
N LYS A 182 -1.53 -8.90 12.73
CA LYS A 182 -0.81 -10.15 12.37
C LYS A 182 -1.71 -11.39 12.39
N GLU A 183 -2.79 -11.34 13.15
CA GLU A 183 -3.82 -12.38 13.26
C GLU A 183 -4.60 -12.59 11.95
N ASN A 184 -4.41 -11.71 10.95
CA ASN A 184 -4.94 -11.95 9.59
C ASN A 184 -4.22 -13.10 8.87
N MET A 185 -2.99 -13.44 9.25
CA MET A 185 -2.25 -14.53 8.62
C MET A 185 -2.95 -15.87 8.80
N GLY A 186 -3.41 -16.48 7.70
CA GLY A 186 -4.16 -17.74 7.72
C GLY A 186 -5.63 -17.60 8.14
N TYR A 187 -6.18 -16.37 8.23
CA TYR A 187 -7.58 -16.16 8.59
C TYR A 187 -8.51 -16.38 7.39
N GLU A 188 -9.49 -17.26 7.52
CA GLU A 188 -10.41 -17.65 6.44
C GLU A 188 -11.15 -16.44 5.82
N GLY A 189 -11.55 -15.49 6.67
CA GLY A 189 -12.36 -14.37 6.25
C GLY A 189 -13.87 -14.66 6.38
N ASN A 190 -14.69 -13.69 5.97
CA ASN A 190 -16.15 -13.81 5.95
C ASN A 190 -16.76 -12.64 5.13
N ALA A 191 -18.10 -12.54 5.06
CA ALA A 191 -18.77 -11.46 4.32
C ALA A 191 -18.35 -10.03 4.73
N SER A 192 -17.88 -9.82 5.96
CA SER A 192 -17.44 -8.52 6.47
C SER A 192 -15.92 -8.33 6.52
N HIS A 193 -15.13 -9.40 6.42
CA HIS A 193 -13.68 -9.40 6.50
C HIS A 193 -13.07 -10.17 5.31
N PRO A 194 -12.14 -9.56 4.54
CA PRO A 194 -11.59 -10.22 3.36
C PRO A 194 -10.84 -11.51 3.71
N PRO A 195 -10.80 -12.49 2.79
CA PRO A 195 -10.06 -13.73 2.98
C PRO A 195 -8.56 -13.48 3.12
N ARG A 196 -7.93 -14.24 3.98
CA ARG A 196 -6.50 -14.17 4.32
C ARG A 196 -5.89 -15.57 4.57
N ALA A 197 -6.56 -16.65 4.18
CA ALA A 197 -6.05 -18.01 4.36
C ALA A 197 -4.66 -18.18 3.74
N ASN A 198 -4.49 -17.78 2.49
CA ASN A 198 -3.22 -17.77 1.76
C ASN A 198 -2.28 -16.60 2.08
N HIS A 199 -2.66 -15.72 2.99
CA HIS A 199 -1.84 -14.57 3.41
C HIS A 199 -0.68 -14.98 4.29
N ARG A 200 0.51 -14.43 4.01
CA ARG A 200 1.72 -14.61 4.82
C ARG A 200 2.37 -13.26 5.13
N ILE A 201 3.11 -13.23 6.24
CA ILE A 201 3.88 -12.06 6.69
C ILE A 201 5.28 -12.51 7.10
N ILE A 202 6.27 -11.62 6.99
CA ILE A 202 7.66 -11.86 7.38
C ILE A 202 7.99 -11.02 8.61
N PRO A 203 8.53 -11.60 9.70
CA PRO A 203 8.94 -10.83 10.86
C PRO A 203 10.15 -9.95 10.55
N VAL A 204 10.09 -8.69 10.97
CA VAL A 204 11.16 -7.70 10.83
C VAL A 204 11.34 -6.99 12.18
N THR A 205 12.56 -6.97 12.70
CA THR A 205 12.88 -6.20 13.92
C THR A 205 13.36 -4.81 13.54
N LEU A 206 12.70 -3.75 14.05
CA LEU A 206 13.08 -2.35 13.87
C LEU A 206 13.06 -1.65 15.24
N SER A 207 14.13 -0.95 15.60
CA SER A 207 14.25 -0.25 16.89
C SER A 207 13.87 -1.14 18.09
N ASP A 208 14.36 -2.40 18.09
CA ASP A 208 14.09 -3.44 19.08
C ASP A 208 12.60 -3.81 19.25
N GLU A 209 11.76 -3.46 18.28
CA GLU A 209 10.33 -3.79 18.25
C GLU A 209 10.03 -4.80 17.14
N GLN A 210 8.99 -5.62 17.36
CA GLN A 210 8.53 -6.58 16.38
C GLN A 210 7.59 -5.93 15.38
N TRP A 211 7.98 -5.97 14.11
CA TRP A 211 7.20 -5.57 12.93
C TRP A 211 7.03 -6.75 11.98
N TYR A 212 6.12 -6.62 11.03
CA TYR A 212 5.90 -7.64 10.01
C TYR A 212 5.75 -6.99 8.64
N LEU A 213 6.44 -7.56 7.66
CA LEU A 213 6.33 -7.20 6.25
C LEU A 213 5.28 -8.06 5.57
N GLN A 214 4.36 -7.44 4.84
CA GLN A 214 3.42 -8.09 3.93
C GLN A 214 3.37 -7.33 2.60
N TYR A 215 2.97 -7.99 1.52
CA TYR A 215 2.60 -7.27 0.31
C TYR A 215 1.13 -6.86 0.35
N SER A 216 0.82 -5.76 -0.35
CA SER A 216 -0.55 -5.29 -0.50
C SER A 216 -1.26 -6.09 -1.58
N PRO A 217 -2.44 -6.67 -1.32
CA PRO A 217 -3.20 -7.38 -2.35
C PRO A 217 -3.73 -6.45 -3.45
N TYR A 218 -3.67 -5.14 -3.25
CA TYR A 218 -4.18 -4.14 -4.22
C TYR A 218 -3.13 -3.69 -5.23
N GLY A 219 -1.84 -3.91 -4.98
CA GLY A 219 -0.75 -3.68 -5.92
C GLY A 219 -0.78 -2.31 -6.61
N TYR A 220 -0.89 -1.21 -5.86
CA TYR A 220 -0.96 0.14 -6.44
C TYR A 220 0.27 0.51 -7.26
N PHE A 221 1.41 -0.07 -6.92
CA PHE A 221 2.69 0.07 -7.61
C PHE A 221 3.54 -1.18 -7.41
N ASN A 222 4.69 -1.26 -8.10
CA ASN A 222 5.54 -2.44 -8.06
C ASN A 222 6.02 -2.78 -6.65
N GLU A 223 5.84 -4.05 -6.26
CA GLU A 223 6.21 -4.58 -4.94
C GLU A 223 5.63 -3.77 -3.76
N HIS A 224 4.40 -3.21 -3.93
CA HIS A 224 3.72 -2.47 -2.88
C HIS A 224 3.60 -3.32 -1.61
N CYS A 225 4.28 -2.91 -0.57
CA CYS A 225 4.32 -3.60 0.71
C CYS A 225 3.84 -2.71 1.86
N ILE A 226 3.43 -3.38 2.94
CA ILE A 226 3.02 -2.76 4.19
C ILE A 226 3.86 -3.36 5.30
N LEU A 227 4.44 -2.50 6.12
CA LEU A 227 5.12 -2.86 7.33
C LEU A 227 4.20 -2.54 8.50
N LEU A 228 3.67 -3.56 9.16
CA LEU A 228 2.71 -3.41 10.25
C LEU A 228 3.37 -3.67 11.61
N LYS A 229 2.98 -2.90 12.63
CA LYS A 229 3.45 -3.12 14.00
C LYS A 229 2.87 -4.43 14.55
N GLY A 230 3.65 -5.17 15.33
CA GLY A 230 3.21 -6.44 15.93
C GLY A 230 2.11 -6.28 16.97
N GLU A 231 2.02 -5.10 17.58
CA GLU A 231 0.99 -4.70 18.53
C GLU A 231 0.00 -3.73 17.88
N HIS A 232 -1.28 -3.86 18.23
CA HIS A 232 -2.33 -2.98 17.73
C HIS A 232 -2.35 -1.67 18.51
N GLU A 233 -1.58 -0.69 18.03
CA GLU A 233 -1.43 0.64 18.63
C GLU A 233 -1.68 1.73 17.57
N PRO A 234 -2.19 2.90 17.97
CA PRO A 234 -2.42 4.01 17.06
C PRO A 234 -1.12 4.53 16.41
N MET A 235 -1.25 5.05 15.20
CA MET A 235 -0.16 5.74 14.49
C MET A 235 0.24 7.03 15.19
N ALA A 236 1.54 7.28 15.23
CA ALA A 236 2.12 8.56 15.64
C ALA A 236 3.44 8.79 14.90
N VAL A 237 3.63 9.98 14.34
CA VAL A 237 4.91 10.37 13.72
C VAL A 237 5.79 11.00 14.78
N THR A 238 6.85 10.30 15.15
CA THR A 238 7.81 10.68 16.18
C THR A 238 9.23 10.33 15.73
N ARG A 239 10.26 10.67 16.52
CA ARG A 239 11.64 10.25 16.27
C ARG A 239 11.75 8.73 15.97
N LYS A 240 11.01 7.91 16.71
CA LYS A 240 10.98 6.46 16.46
C LYS A 240 10.48 6.09 15.06
N THR A 241 9.58 6.87 14.49
CA THR A 241 9.13 6.67 13.09
C THR A 241 10.31 6.82 12.14
N PHE A 242 11.11 7.87 12.27
CA PHE A 242 12.28 8.09 11.42
C PHE A 242 13.34 7.00 11.61
N GLU A 243 13.59 6.57 12.84
CA GLU A 243 14.48 5.43 13.16
C GLU A 243 14.02 4.14 12.47
N ARG A 244 12.72 3.84 12.50
CA ARG A 244 12.14 2.64 11.88
C ARG A 244 12.19 2.70 10.35
N LEU A 245 11.85 3.86 9.76
CA LEU A 245 11.90 4.04 8.30
C LEU A 245 13.33 3.92 7.77
N ILE A 246 14.30 4.59 8.39
CA ILE A 246 15.73 4.50 8.05
C ILE A 246 16.25 3.07 8.30
N GLY A 247 15.90 2.47 9.44
CA GLY A 247 16.27 1.08 9.75
C GLY A 247 15.74 0.07 8.74
N PHE A 248 14.56 0.30 8.18
CA PHE A 248 13.98 -0.56 7.14
C PHE A 248 14.74 -0.42 5.81
N VAL A 249 14.98 0.80 5.33
CA VAL A 249 15.70 1.01 4.05
C VAL A 249 17.19 0.69 4.16
N ASP A 250 17.74 0.62 5.36
CA ASP A 250 19.11 0.10 5.59
C ASP A 250 19.16 -1.42 5.41
N LYS A 251 18.10 -2.15 5.86
CA LYS A 251 17.95 -3.60 5.69
C LYS A 251 17.53 -4.01 4.26
N TYR A 252 16.69 -3.19 3.61
CA TYR A 252 16.13 -3.43 2.27
C TYR A 252 16.38 -2.20 1.36
N PRO A 253 17.65 -1.97 0.92
CA PRO A 253 18.06 -0.73 0.26
C PRO A 253 17.45 -0.51 -1.13
N HIS A 254 16.82 -1.51 -1.72
CA HIS A 254 16.10 -1.42 -2.98
C HIS A 254 14.64 -0.96 -2.81
N TYR A 255 14.16 -0.79 -1.56
CA TYR A 255 12.84 -0.28 -1.24
C TYR A 255 12.90 1.16 -0.71
N PHE A 256 11.82 1.91 -0.93
CA PHE A 256 11.48 3.04 -0.07
C PHE A 256 10.53 2.58 1.04
N MET A 257 10.40 3.38 2.08
CA MET A 257 9.39 3.19 3.14
C MET A 257 8.93 4.55 3.66
N GLY A 258 7.62 4.74 3.79
CA GLY A 258 7.04 5.97 4.27
C GLY A 258 5.86 5.76 5.22
N SER A 259 5.56 6.76 6.01
CA SER A 259 4.43 6.81 6.93
C SER A 259 3.38 7.81 6.47
N ASN A 260 2.12 7.48 6.63
CA ASN A 260 1.08 8.51 6.60
C ASN A 260 1.27 9.48 7.77
N ALA A 261 0.78 10.71 7.62
CA ALA A 261 0.60 11.60 8.74
C ALA A 261 -0.40 10.99 9.75
N GLY A 262 -0.06 10.98 11.02
CA GLY A 262 -0.88 10.35 12.08
C GLY A 262 -2.15 11.13 12.46
N LEU A 263 -2.63 12.05 11.60
CA LEU A 263 -3.81 12.87 11.84
C LEU A 263 -4.93 12.58 10.84
N PRO A 264 -6.21 12.71 11.25
CA PRO A 264 -7.35 12.64 10.34
C PRO A 264 -7.22 13.63 9.18
N VAL A 265 -7.94 13.40 8.08
CA VAL A 265 -7.98 14.24 6.86
C VAL A 265 -6.70 14.13 6.02
N VAL A 266 -5.53 14.26 6.61
CA VAL A 266 -4.22 14.23 5.93
C VAL A 266 -3.47 12.89 6.10
N GLY A 267 -4.05 11.95 6.85
CA GLY A 267 -3.52 10.60 7.05
C GLY A 267 -4.19 9.53 6.21
N GLY A 268 -3.78 8.29 6.38
CA GLY A 268 -4.40 7.11 5.78
C GLY A 268 -5.74 6.75 6.41
N SER A 269 -6.39 5.72 5.87
CA SER A 269 -7.71 5.24 6.33
C SER A 269 -7.66 4.45 7.64
N ILE A 270 -6.52 3.92 8.05
CA ILE A 270 -6.34 3.12 9.26
C ILE A 270 -5.33 3.84 10.17
N LEU A 271 -5.81 4.67 11.09
CA LEU A 271 -4.98 5.38 12.06
C LEU A 271 -4.84 4.65 13.38
N SER A 272 -5.68 3.63 13.62
CA SER A 272 -5.72 2.87 14.87
C SER A 272 -4.65 1.79 15.01
N HIS A 273 -3.91 1.50 13.93
CA HIS A 273 -2.83 0.51 13.92
C HIS A 273 -1.61 1.08 13.21
N ASP A 274 -0.49 1.22 13.91
CA ASP A 274 0.74 1.78 13.37
C ASP A 274 1.29 0.91 12.23
N HIS A 275 1.50 1.54 11.08
CA HIS A 275 1.96 0.87 9.88
C HIS A 275 2.63 1.84 8.91
N TYR A 276 3.53 1.31 8.07
CA TYR A 276 4.21 2.05 7.01
C TYR A 276 3.93 1.39 5.67
N GLN A 277 4.10 2.14 4.58
CA GLN A 277 3.94 1.64 3.22
C GLN A 277 5.23 1.87 2.44
N GLY A 278 5.60 0.88 1.65
CA GLY A 278 6.84 0.91 0.87
C GLY A 278 6.79 -0.01 -0.33
N GLY A 279 7.94 -0.18 -0.97
CA GLY A 279 8.11 -1.06 -2.11
C GLY A 279 9.22 -0.61 -3.05
N ASN A 280 9.30 -1.26 -4.20
CA ASN A 280 10.29 -1.00 -5.23
C ASN A 280 9.67 -0.13 -6.33
N TYR A 281 9.49 1.15 -6.04
CA TYR A 281 8.91 2.11 -6.97
C TYR A 281 9.51 3.51 -6.77
N GLU A 282 9.82 4.20 -7.84
CA GLU A 282 10.33 5.56 -7.80
C GLU A 282 9.25 6.56 -8.20
N PHE A 283 8.65 7.20 -7.19
CA PHE A 283 7.57 8.16 -7.36
C PHE A 283 8.03 9.47 -8.01
N PRO A 284 7.11 10.23 -8.63
CA PRO A 284 7.40 11.56 -9.19
C PRO A 284 8.10 12.50 -8.20
N CYS A 285 7.64 12.59 -6.96
CA CYS A 285 8.28 13.40 -5.91
C CYS A 285 9.74 13.00 -5.68
N ALA A 286 10.07 11.70 -5.71
CA ALA A 286 11.43 11.22 -5.51
C ALA A 286 12.40 11.63 -6.64
N LYS A 287 11.87 11.84 -7.87
CA LYS A 287 12.61 12.27 -9.05
C LYS A 287 12.85 13.77 -9.11
N ALA A 288 12.05 14.55 -8.36
CA ALA A 288 12.10 15.99 -8.40
C ALA A 288 13.39 16.53 -7.77
N ASP A 289 13.98 17.54 -8.42
CA ASP A 289 15.17 18.25 -7.93
C ASP A 289 14.83 19.22 -6.80
N PHE A 290 15.84 19.83 -6.19
CA PHE A 290 15.62 20.93 -5.27
C PHE A 290 15.16 22.19 -6.02
N ARG A 291 14.09 22.83 -5.51
CA ARG A 291 13.70 24.18 -5.88
C ARG A 291 14.73 25.18 -5.38
N PHE A 292 15.16 25.02 -4.13
CA PHE A 292 16.29 25.72 -3.54
C PHE A 292 16.89 24.90 -2.40
N LYS A 293 18.23 25.02 -2.25
CA LYS A 293 18.96 24.41 -1.15
C LYS A 293 18.82 25.23 0.11
N VAL A 294 18.76 24.57 1.24
CA VAL A 294 18.73 25.17 2.58
C VAL A 294 19.84 24.58 3.44
N LYS A 295 20.19 25.26 4.53
CA LYS A 295 21.15 24.77 5.52
C LYS A 295 20.51 24.79 6.89
N PHE A 296 20.82 23.79 7.68
CA PHE A 296 20.42 23.70 9.08
C PHE A 296 21.68 23.83 9.95
N GLU A 297 21.60 24.64 11.00
CA GLU A 297 22.71 24.88 11.90
C GLU A 297 23.16 23.58 12.58
N GLY A 298 24.47 23.30 12.53
CA GLY A 298 25.03 22.06 13.08
C GLY A 298 24.90 20.81 12.18
N PHE A 299 24.39 20.94 10.93
CA PHE A 299 24.20 19.86 9.98
C PHE A 299 24.89 20.12 8.63
N ASP A 300 26.14 20.61 8.66
CA ASP A 300 26.93 20.88 7.44
C ASP A 300 27.25 19.59 6.65
N ASP A 301 27.14 18.42 7.28
CA ASP A 301 27.29 17.08 6.71
C ASP A 301 26.03 16.56 6.00
N ILE A 302 24.90 17.26 6.12
CA ILE A 302 23.62 16.93 5.48
C ILE A 302 23.36 17.88 4.31
N GLU A 303 23.14 17.31 3.12
CA GLU A 303 22.57 18.07 2.02
C GLU A 303 21.07 18.21 2.22
N ALA A 304 20.53 19.44 2.16
CA ALA A 304 19.12 19.69 2.38
C ALA A 304 18.57 20.73 1.41
N GLY A 305 17.26 20.63 1.12
CA GLY A 305 16.58 21.57 0.26
C GLY A 305 15.06 21.41 0.27
N VAL A 306 14.38 22.43 -0.23
CA VAL A 306 12.96 22.35 -0.59
C VAL A 306 12.87 21.75 -1.98
N VAL A 307 12.11 20.66 -2.09
CA VAL A 307 11.92 19.91 -3.35
C VAL A 307 11.04 20.71 -4.31
N ASN A 308 11.36 20.69 -5.59
CA ASN A 308 10.48 21.24 -6.64
C ASN A 308 9.31 20.28 -6.88
N TRP A 309 8.44 20.19 -5.88
CA TRP A 309 7.27 19.33 -5.86
C TRP A 309 6.02 20.15 -5.52
N ILE A 310 4.84 19.63 -5.87
CA ILE A 310 3.57 20.32 -5.66
C ILE A 310 3.32 20.51 -4.16
N LEU A 311 3.48 19.44 -3.37
CA LEU A 311 3.36 19.53 -1.92
C LEU A 311 4.65 20.06 -1.29
N SER A 312 4.51 20.81 -0.21
CA SER A 312 5.62 21.42 0.54
C SER A 312 6.51 20.35 1.17
N THR A 313 7.64 20.04 0.50
CA THR A 313 8.52 18.94 0.85
C THR A 313 9.93 19.42 1.13
N ILE A 314 10.47 19.06 2.28
CA ILE A 314 11.88 19.22 2.62
C ILE A 314 12.57 17.86 2.45
N ARG A 315 13.63 17.83 1.65
CA ARG A 315 14.48 16.65 1.48
C ARG A 315 15.79 16.84 2.19
N ILE A 316 16.20 15.83 2.94
CA ILE A 316 17.51 15.76 3.62
C ILE A 316 18.26 14.51 3.18
N ILE A 317 19.56 14.62 2.93
CA ILE A 317 20.40 13.56 2.38
C ILE A 317 21.73 13.51 3.16
N GLY A 318 22.05 12.35 3.74
CA GLY A 318 23.28 12.16 4.51
C GLY A 318 23.82 10.73 4.44
N GLU A 319 25.09 10.56 4.75
CA GLU A 319 25.75 9.24 4.84
C GLU A 319 25.49 8.59 6.21
N ASP A 320 25.45 9.42 7.26
CA ASP A 320 25.22 8.98 8.63
C ASP A 320 23.71 8.97 8.92
N LYS A 321 23.17 7.79 9.19
CA LYS A 321 21.74 7.58 9.47
C LYS A 321 21.26 8.31 10.73
N GLU A 322 22.10 8.36 11.78
CA GLU A 322 21.72 9.03 13.02
C GLU A 322 21.59 10.53 12.84
N ARG A 323 22.45 11.12 11.99
CA ARG A 323 22.40 12.54 11.62
C ARG A 323 21.13 12.86 10.82
N VAL A 324 20.75 11.99 9.88
CA VAL A 324 19.50 12.14 9.12
C VAL A 324 18.29 12.03 10.05
N ILE A 325 18.26 11.05 10.95
CA ILE A 325 17.19 10.87 11.94
C ILE A 325 17.09 12.08 12.88
N GLU A 326 18.21 12.57 13.37
CA GLU A 326 18.27 13.73 14.27
C GLU A 326 17.69 14.97 13.60
N LEU A 327 18.12 15.29 12.37
CA LEU A 327 17.60 16.46 11.64
C LEU A 327 16.11 16.29 11.30
N ALA A 328 15.66 15.10 10.87
CA ALA A 328 14.25 14.82 10.61
C ALA A 328 13.40 15.05 11.88
N SER A 329 13.90 14.62 13.05
CA SER A 329 13.22 14.84 14.33
C SER A 329 13.08 16.33 14.66
N ARG A 330 14.16 17.10 14.50
CA ARG A 330 14.12 18.56 14.75
C ARG A 330 13.20 19.29 13.81
N ILE A 331 13.17 18.91 12.53
CA ILE A 331 12.21 19.47 11.55
C ILE A 331 10.78 19.14 11.96
N ASN A 332 10.51 17.90 12.38
CA ASN A 332 9.18 17.49 12.85
C ASN A 332 8.75 18.28 14.09
N ASP A 333 9.62 18.41 15.07
CA ASP A 333 9.33 19.12 16.33
C ASP A 333 9.06 20.62 16.05
N ALA A 334 9.90 21.25 15.22
CA ALA A 334 9.69 22.63 14.80
C ALA A 334 8.39 22.81 14.00
N TRP A 335 8.03 21.83 13.14
CA TRP A 335 6.78 21.89 12.37
C TRP A 335 5.54 21.77 13.26
N THR A 336 5.59 20.92 14.28
CA THR A 336 4.46 20.71 15.20
C THR A 336 3.97 22.02 15.82
N ASP A 337 4.86 22.96 16.10
CA ASP A 337 4.57 24.23 16.77
C ASP A 337 4.50 25.43 15.81
N PHE A 338 4.74 25.23 14.50
CA PHE A 338 4.87 26.34 13.55
C PHE A 338 3.50 26.90 13.12
N THR A 339 3.34 28.21 13.25
CA THR A 339 2.17 28.97 12.78
C THR A 339 2.60 30.05 11.78
N SER A 340 1.85 30.21 10.69
CA SER A 340 2.02 31.25 9.68
C SER A 340 0.67 31.69 9.17
N GLU A 341 0.17 32.81 9.70
CA GLU A 341 -1.14 33.36 9.32
C GLU A 341 -1.20 33.79 7.85
N GLU A 342 -0.09 34.28 7.29
CA GLU A 342 0.03 34.62 5.86
C GLU A 342 -0.18 33.41 4.94
N ASN A 343 0.10 32.20 5.43
CA ASN A 343 -0.07 30.94 4.72
C ASN A 343 -1.26 30.12 5.22
N ASP A 344 -2.11 30.71 6.07
CA ASP A 344 -3.29 30.07 6.66
C ASP A 344 -2.97 28.85 7.54
N ILE A 345 -1.74 28.76 8.03
CA ILE A 345 -1.23 27.66 8.86
C ILE A 345 -1.36 28.06 10.34
N LEU A 346 -2.19 27.31 11.07
CA LEU A 346 -2.24 27.34 12.54
C LEU A 346 -1.81 25.97 13.06
N ALA A 347 -0.82 25.95 13.94
CA ALA A 347 -0.34 24.71 14.55
C ALA A 347 -1.37 24.09 15.48
N PHE A 348 -2.15 24.92 16.17
CA PHE A 348 -3.11 24.52 17.18
C PHE A 348 -4.34 25.45 17.19
N THR A 349 -5.52 24.88 17.41
CA THR A 349 -6.75 25.60 17.80
C THR A 349 -7.31 24.94 19.06
N ASP A 350 -8.25 24.03 18.95
CA ASP A 350 -8.74 23.12 20.00
C ASP A 350 -7.99 21.77 19.98
N ALA A 351 -7.25 21.50 18.92
CA ALA A 351 -6.40 20.33 18.73
C ALA A 351 -5.15 20.66 17.89
N PRO A 352 -4.10 19.81 17.90
CA PRO A 352 -2.96 19.93 17.00
C PRO A 352 -3.37 19.71 15.54
N HIS A 353 -2.79 20.49 14.61
CA HIS A 353 -3.09 20.43 13.18
C HIS A 353 -1.91 20.05 12.30
N ASN A 354 -0.69 20.37 12.73
CA ASN A 354 0.51 20.08 11.96
C ASN A 354 0.96 18.63 12.11
N ALA A 355 1.35 18.01 11.00
CA ALA A 355 1.95 16.70 10.95
C ALA A 355 2.90 16.58 9.74
N ILE A 356 3.70 15.54 9.71
CA ILE A 356 4.59 15.22 8.58
C ILE A 356 4.21 13.86 8.00
N THR A 357 4.31 13.75 6.67
CA THR A 357 4.34 12.47 5.93
C THR A 357 5.80 12.20 5.55
N PRO A 358 6.54 11.38 6.30
CA PRO A 358 7.95 11.09 6.05
C PRO A 358 8.12 9.92 5.09
N ILE A 359 9.10 10.02 4.18
CA ILE A 359 9.46 8.96 3.24
C ILE A 359 10.98 8.78 3.25
N ALA A 360 11.46 7.59 3.58
CA ALA A 360 12.86 7.23 3.55
C ALA A 360 13.21 6.37 2.33
N ARG A 361 14.41 6.55 1.80
CA ARG A 361 15.01 5.69 0.79
C ARG A 361 16.53 5.70 0.90
N LYS A 362 17.17 4.73 0.25
CA LYS A 362 18.65 4.71 0.13
C LYS A 362 19.01 4.87 -1.33
N ARG A 363 19.81 5.91 -1.66
CA ARG A 363 20.22 6.21 -3.04
C ARG A 363 21.73 6.51 -3.05
N ASN A 364 22.47 5.83 -3.93
CA ASN A 364 23.93 6.01 -4.06
C ASN A 364 24.69 5.87 -2.72
N GLY A 365 24.26 4.93 -1.88
CA GLY A 365 24.85 4.68 -0.56
C GLY A 365 24.42 5.65 0.54
N LYS A 366 23.73 6.74 0.22
CA LYS A 366 23.23 7.74 1.18
C LYS A 366 21.80 7.47 1.60
N PHE A 367 21.47 7.84 2.83
CA PHE A 367 20.08 7.91 3.32
C PHE A 367 19.45 9.21 2.88
N GLU A 368 18.25 9.11 2.34
CA GLU A 368 17.47 10.24 1.87
C GLU A 368 16.09 10.17 2.55
N MET A 369 15.64 11.30 3.09
CA MET A 369 14.32 11.42 3.69
C MET A 369 13.60 12.66 3.17
N ASP A 370 12.41 12.43 2.60
CA ASP A 370 11.47 13.48 2.26
C ASP A 370 10.50 13.68 3.41
N LEU A 371 10.32 14.91 3.83
CA LEU A 371 9.43 15.34 4.89
C LEU A 371 8.35 16.24 4.27
N ILE A 372 7.18 15.65 3.95
CA ILE A 372 6.05 16.40 3.38
C ILE A 372 5.26 17.03 4.53
N LEU A 373 5.22 18.34 4.56
CA LEU A 373 4.53 19.13 5.58
C LEU A 373 3.03 19.08 5.36
N ARG A 374 2.26 18.76 6.40
CA ARG A 374 0.80 18.62 6.35
C ARG A 374 0.15 19.44 7.46
N ASN A 375 -1.10 19.84 7.23
CA ASN A 375 -1.95 20.48 8.23
C ASN A 375 -3.40 20.04 7.98
N ASN A 376 -4.12 19.62 9.04
CA ASN A 376 -5.48 19.06 8.93
C ASN A 376 -6.58 20.04 9.36
N ARG A 377 -6.26 21.32 9.53
CA ARG A 377 -7.23 22.32 9.97
C ARG A 377 -8.40 22.44 8.99
N THR A 378 -9.59 22.55 9.53
CA THR A 378 -10.84 22.81 8.79
C THR A 378 -11.33 24.22 9.03
N SER A 379 -12.25 24.70 8.20
CA SER A 379 -12.98 25.95 8.36
C SER A 379 -14.44 25.77 7.93
N GLU A 380 -15.29 26.78 8.16
CA GLU A 380 -16.67 26.76 7.64
C GLU A 380 -16.70 26.67 6.10
N GLU A 381 -15.76 27.34 5.43
CA GLU A 381 -15.62 27.33 3.97
C GLU A 381 -15.04 26.00 3.47
N HIS A 382 -14.14 25.39 4.24
CA HIS A 382 -13.45 24.13 3.91
C HIS A 382 -13.67 23.06 4.99
N PRO A 383 -14.88 22.49 5.09
CA PRO A 383 -15.22 21.51 6.15
C PRO A 383 -14.47 20.17 6.03
N TYR A 384 -13.92 19.88 4.85
CA TYR A 384 -13.08 18.69 4.60
C TYR A 384 -11.60 18.95 4.82
N GLY A 385 -11.18 20.19 5.08
CA GLY A 385 -9.80 20.62 5.29
C GLY A 385 -9.40 21.75 4.37
N ILE A 386 -8.70 22.76 4.93
CA ILE A 386 -8.17 23.90 4.17
C ILE A 386 -7.08 23.40 3.19
N PHE A 387 -6.27 22.43 3.66
CA PHE A 387 -5.20 21.79 2.88
C PHE A 387 -5.62 20.38 2.43
N HIS A 388 -6.78 20.30 1.78
CA HIS A 388 -7.38 19.09 1.24
C HIS A 388 -8.01 19.38 -0.13
N ALA A 389 -8.45 18.33 -0.85
CA ALA A 389 -9.23 18.51 -2.07
C ALA A 389 -10.46 19.37 -1.80
N HIS A 390 -10.57 20.53 -2.48
CA HIS A 390 -11.72 21.42 -2.35
C HIS A 390 -12.93 20.84 -3.08
N GLU A 391 -14.13 21.28 -2.68
CA GLU A 391 -15.40 20.66 -3.07
C GLU A 391 -15.61 20.62 -4.59
N GLU A 392 -15.16 21.64 -5.32
CA GLU A 392 -15.25 21.70 -6.79
C GLU A 392 -14.51 20.56 -7.51
N TYR A 393 -13.57 19.88 -6.86
CA TYR A 393 -12.80 18.76 -7.40
C TYR A 393 -13.27 17.38 -6.89
N HIS A 394 -14.28 17.31 -6.01
CA HIS A 394 -14.77 16.06 -5.42
C HIS A 394 -15.36 15.09 -6.46
N TYR A 395 -15.72 15.57 -7.65
CA TYR A 395 -16.17 14.72 -8.75
C TYR A 395 -15.03 13.79 -9.27
N ILE A 396 -13.76 14.17 -9.04
CA ILE A 396 -12.60 13.32 -9.33
C ILE A 396 -12.18 12.55 -8.06
N LYS A 397 -11.86 13.25 -6.98
CA LYS A 397 -11.42 12.63 -5.73
C LYS A 397 -11.82 13.48 -4.54
N LYS A 398 -12.53 12.85 -3.61
CA LYS A 398 -12.94 13.45 -2.32
C LYS A 398 -12.32 12.79 -1.11
N GLU A 399 -11.70 11.63 -1.32
CA GLU A 399 -11.03 10.86 -0.28
C GLU A 399 -9.72 11.56 0.13
N ASN A 400 -9.20 11.22 1.32
CA ASN A 400 -7.96 11.78 1.84
C ASN A 400 -6.79 11.61 0.86
N ILE A 401 -5.94 12.62 0.80
CA ILE A 401 -4.65 12.56 0.10
C ILE A 401 -3.61 12.00 1.07
N GLY A 402 -3.40 10.69 0.98
CA GLY A 402 -2.45 9.95 1.79
C GLY A 402 -1.02 9.97 1.25
N LEU A 403 -0.18 9.08 1.79
CA LEU A 403 1.24 8.94 1.43
C LEU A 403 1.45 8.76 -0.09
N ILE A 404 0.71 7.83 -0.71
CA ILE A 404 0.89 7.44 -2.12
C ILE A 404 0.55 8.61 -3.03
N GLU A 405 -0.58 9.26 -2.80
CA GLU A 405 -1.01 10.42 -3.58
C GLU A 405 -0.07 11.61 -3.37
N ALA A 406 0.39 11.83 -2.13
CA ALA A 406 1.33 12.91 -1.82
C ALA A 406 2.68 12.74 -2.54
N MET A 407 3.08 11.52 -2.85
CA MET A 407 4.29 11.21 -3.63
C MET A 407 4.07 11.31 -5.16
N GLY A 408 2.82 11.47 -5.63
CA GLY A 408 2.50 11.69 -7.04
C GLY A 408 1.90 10.51 -7.79
N LEU A 409 1.33 9.52 -7.10
CA LEU A 409 0.50 8.47 -7.71
C LEU A 409 -0.97 8.63 -7.26
N ALA A 410 -1.81 9.12 -8.16
CA ALA A 410 -3.25 9.21 -7.91
C ALA A 410 -3.89 7.81 -7.93
N VAL A 411 -4.41 7.37 -6.79
CA VAL A 411 -5.28 6.19 -6.72
C VAL A 411 -6.73 6.66 -6.80
N LEU A 412 -7.32 6.49 -7.98
CA LEU A 412 -8.65 7.01 -8.30
C LEU A 412 -9.74 5.92 -8.19
N PRO A 413 -10.99 6.31 -7.85
CA PRO A 413 -12.07 5.35 -7.64
C PRO A 413 -12.62 4.80 -8.97
N PRO A 414 -13.14 3.54 -8.98
CA PRO A 414 -13.74 2.89 -10.16
C PRO A 414 -14.91 3.68 -10.77
N ARG A 415 -15.66 4.44 -9.96
CA ARG A 415 -16.81 5.24 -10.43
C ARG A 415 -16.50 6.19 -11.60
N LEU A 416 -15.24 6.57 -11.78
CA LEU A 416 -14.84 7.44 -12.88
C LEU A 416 -15.06 6.79 -14.26
N THR A 417 -14.94 5.46 -14.36
CA THR A 417 -15.25 4.76 -15.63
C THR A 417 -16.73 4.82 -15.98
N THR A 418 -17.61 4.78 -14.98
CA THR A 418 -19.06 4.93 -15.18
C THR A 418 -19.43 6.40 -15.44
N GLN A 419 -18.79 7.31 -14.72
CA GLN A 419 -19.05 8.76 -14.79
C GLN A 419 -18.66 9.36 -16.13
N PHE A 420 -17.51 8.96 -16.71
CA PHE A 420 -16.99 9.50 -17.95
C PHE A 420 -17.22 8.61 -19.17
N GLY A 421 -17.62 7.34 -18.96
CA GLY A 421 -17.74 6.36 -20.04
C GLY A 421 -16.38 5.99 -20.64
N GLU A 422 -16.21 6.13 -21.94
CA GLU A 422 -14.93 5.88 -22.61
C GLU A 422 -13.89 6.94 -22.19
N LEU A 423 -12.80 6.48 -21.59
CA LEU A 423 -11.71 7.34 -21.12
C LEU A 423 -10.75 7.69 -22.28
N THR A 424 -11.13 8.67 -23.07
CA THR A 424 -10.26 9.23 -24.13
C THR A 424 -9.01 9.87 -23.52
N ASP A 425 -7.98 10.11 -24.33
CA ASP A 425 -6.75 10.78 -23.87
C ASP A 425 -7.03 12.20 -23.36
N GLU A 426 -8.00 12.92 -23.97
CA GLU A 426 -8.44 14.24 -23.49
C GLU A 426 -9.07 14.18 -22.10
N ILE A 427 -9.92 13.17 -21.83
CA ILE A 427 -10.52 12.96 -20.49
C ILE A 427 -9.45 12.58 -19.47
N LYS A 428 -8.52 11.68 -19.81
CA LYS A 428 -7.40 11.31 -18.95
C LYS A 428 -6.52 12.50 -18.60
N GLU A 429 -6.20 13.32 -19.59
CA GLU A 429 -5.42 14.56 -19.39
C GLU A 429 -6.16 15.52 -18.44
N ASN A 430 -7.46 15.75 -18.68
CA ASN A 430 -8.29 16.60 -17.80
C ASN A 430 -8.31 16.07 -16.35
N ILE A 431 -8.51 14.75 -16.16
CA ILE A 431 -8.49 14.13 -14.83
C ILE A 431 -7.13 14.39 -14.15
N GLY A 432 -6.03 14.25 -14.89
CA GLY A 432 -4.69 14.48 -14.36
C GLY A 432 -4.47 15.94 -13.97
N GLN A 433 -4.87 16.88 -14.81
CA GLN A 433 -4.78 18.32 -14.51
C GLN A 433 -5.59 18.69 -13.26
N VAL A 434 -6.81 18.15 -13.13
CA VAL A 434 -7.64 18.34 -11.92
C VAL A 434 -6.97 17.73 -10.69
N PHE A 435 -6.33 16.54 -10.82
CA PHE A 435 -5.61 15.96 -9.70
C PHE A 435 -4.38 16.81 -9.30
N GLY A 436 -3.70 17.43 -10.26
CA GLY A 436 -2.66 18.45 -9.98
C GLY A 436 -3.19 19.61 -9.11
N LYS A 437 -4.39 20.11 -9.43
CA LYS A 437 -5.07 21.14 -8.62
C LYS A 437 -5.40 20.65 -7.20
N ILE A 438 -5.85 19.40 -7.06
CA ILE A 438 -6.07 18.78 -5.74
C ILE A 438 -4.78 18.76 -4.92
N LEU A 439 -3.65 18.38 -5.53
CA LEU A 439 -2.36 18.41 -4.83
C LEU A 439 -1.95 19.86 -4.48
N GLU A 440 -2.20 20.83 -5.35
CA GLU A 440 -1.98 22.26 -5.04
C GLU A 440 -2.81 22.70 -3.84
N ASN A 441 -4.08 22.26 -3.73
CA ASN A 441 -4.91 22.57 -2.56
C ASN A 441 -4.30 21.98 -1.28
N CYS A 442 -3.68 20.81 -1.36
CA CYS A 442 -3.05 20.12 -0.22
C CYS A 442 -1.71 20.72 0.22
N ALA A 443 -1.07 21.58 -0.59
CA ALA A 443 0.20 22.19 -0.24
C ALA A 443 0.01 23.27 0.85
N VAL A 444 0.73 23.16 1.96
CA VAL A 444 0.68 24.14 3.07
C VAL A 444 1.39 25.45 2.73
N PHE A 445 2.46 25.38 1.94
CA PHE A 445 3.11 26.52 1.33
C PHE A 445 2.94 26.45 -0.19
N LYS A 446 2.15 27.35 -0.76
CA LYS A 446 1.93 27.40 -2.21
C LYS A 446 3.21 27.78 -2.95
N ASN A 447 3.34 27.32 -4.21
CA ASN A 447 4.49 27.69 -5.03
C ASN A 447 4.36 29.10 -5.61
N ASN A 448 4.41 30.10 -4.72
CA ASN A 448 4.39 31.54 -5.02
C ASN A 448 5.31 32.28 -4.05
N GLU A 449 5.43 33.59 -4.17
CA GLU A 449 6.33 34.39 -3.34
C GLU A 449 6.04 34.26 -1.84
N VAL A 450 4.74 34.27 -1.44
CA VAL A 450 4.31 34.14 -0.03
C VAL A 450 4.66 32.75 0.52
N GLY A 451 4.30 31.69 -0.19
CA GLY A 451 4.60 30.32 0.25
C GLY A 451 6.09 30.02 0.26
N ASN A 452 6.86 30.51 -0.74
CA ASN A 452 8.31 30.33 -0.77
C ASN A 452 8.99 31.08 0.40
N LYS A 453 8.53 32.30 0.74
CA LYS A 453 8.98 33.01 1.94
C LYS A 453 8.60 32.22 3.20
N GLY A 454 7.36 31.75 3.30
CA GLY A 454 6.84 31.01 4.45
C GLY A 454 7.65 29.75 4.77
N ILE A 455 7.96 28.91 3.76
CA ILE A 455 8.76 27.71 3.98
C ILE A 455 10.22 28.02 4.37
N LEU A 456 10.80 29.13 3.83
CA LEU A 456 12.14 29.57 4.23
C LEU A 456 12.14 30.13 5.66
N ASP A 457 11.09 30.82 6.08
CA ASP A 457 10.94 31.29 7.46
C ASP A 457 10.73 30.10 8.41
N PHE A 458 9.99 29.08 8.01
CA PHE A 458 9.90 27.82 8.77
C PHE A 458 11.28 27.16 8.94
N VAL A 459 12.07 27.01 7.87
CA VAL A 459 13.41 26.41 7.94
C VAL A 459 14.32 27.11 8.98
N LYS A 460 14.22 28.42 9.15
CA LYS A 460 14.98 29.19 10.15
C LYS A 460 14.58 28.88 11.60
N THR A 461 13.40 28.28 11.83
CA THR A 461 12.96 27.92 13.19
C THR A 461 13.53 26.60 13.69
N VAL A 462 14.04 25.76 12.77
CA VAL A 462 14.65 24.48 13.10
C VAL A 462 16.03 24.70 13.73
N LYS A 463 16.18 24.31 15.01
CA LYS A 463 17.39 24.51 15.82
C LYS A 463 18.10 23.21 16.13
#